data_26eac5f4c8f36e3f45814c4c9bcc9c20
#
_entry.id   26eac5f4c8f36e3f45814c4c9bcc9c20
#
_cell.length_a   1.000
_cell.length_b   1.000
_cell.length_c   1.000
_cell.angle_alpha   90.00
_cell.angle_beta   90.00
_cell.angle_gamma   90.00
#
_symmetry.space_group_name_H-M   'P 1'
#
loop_
_entity.id
_entity.type
_entity.pdbx_description
1 polymer ?
#
loop_
_entity_poly.entity_id
_entity_poly.type
_entity_poly.pdbx_seq_one_letter_code
_entity_poly.pdbx_strand_id
1 'polypeptide(L)'
;LSNYATANWMPAIVPGTVLNSLVHNQKYPEPYYGINNKIESKLIPDISETGRDFYTYWFRTDFSVPQSFKGKTVWLQLDGINYRAEVWVNGNLLSTINGMFIQDYIDVTDFVKIGESNGLAIKIYPVDVPGSAKPKSWGAAGEFHNGGNGNIGLNTTMLMTVGWDFTFMDGIRDRNTGIWKNISLYATGRVALRHPFVKSELRKPDYDQARETVSVEIINPSTSNRVISCKVKGEIVGENITFEKTFRLMRGEEKIATFSPEEFPQLIINSPKLWWPVNKGPQNLYDLKLTVSVDGKECDSVKTRFGIREIVSDRKTPDKSRVFYVNGKRLFIRGTNWIPEAMLRTSDERTYAELRYSRQS
;
A
#
# COMPACT_ATOMS: atom_id res chain seq x y z
N LEU A 1 11.55 -3.23 -26.66
CA LEU A 1 12.46 -3.18 -25.48
C LEU A 1 12.57 -4.52 -24.73
N SER A 2 11.77 -5.54 -25.07
CA SER A 2 11.97 -6.90 -24.55
C SER A 2 13.38 -7.47 -24.89
N ASN A 3 14.05 -6.91 -25.89
CA ASN A 3 15.40 -7.31 -26.33
C ASN A 3 16.51 -6.35 -25.88
N TYR A 4 16.25 -5.45 -24.92
CA TYR A 4 17.29 -4.57 -24.41
C TYR A 4 18.30 -5.37 -23.58
N ALA A 5 19.56 -5.32 -23.99
CA ALA A 5 20.63 -6.07 -23.33
C ALA A 5 20.88 -5.51 -21.91
N THR A 6 20.76 -6.38 -20.92
CA THR A 6 21.00 -6.04 -19.50
C THR A 6 22.23 -6.77 -18.92
N ALA A 7 23.11 -7.27 -19.79
CA ALA A 7 24.26 -8.05 -19.36
C ALA A 7 25.19 -7.33 -18.36
N ASN A 8 25.19 -5.98 -18.40
CA ASN A 8 25.98 -5.14 -17.49
C ASN A 8 25.15 -4.51 -16.36
N TRP A 9 23.90 -4.91 -16.21
CA TRP A 9 23.06 -4.42 -15.12
C TRP A 9 23.32 -5.27 -13.87
N MET A 10 23.24 -4.62 -12.70
CA MET A 10 23.30 -5.35 -11.44
C MET A 10 21.93 -5.90 -11.07
N PRO A 11 21.88 -7.03 -10.36
CA PRO A 11 20.63 -7.53 -9.76
C PRO A 11 20.03 -6.51 -8.82
N ALA A 12 18.70 -6.33 -8.87
CA ALA A 12 17.95 -5.47 -7.98
C ALA A 12 17.22 -6.29 -6.91
N ILE A 13 17.07 -5.70 -5.72
CA ILE A 13 16.20 -6.21 -4.67
C ILE A 13 14.84 -5.52 -4.81
N VAL A 14 13.79 -6.30 -5.06
CA VAL A 14 12.39 -5.83 -5.12
C VAL A 14 11.52 -6.83 -4.35
N PRO A 15 10.77 -6.40 -3.34
CA PRO A 15 10.70 -5.03 -2.78
C PRO A 15 12.00 -4.55 -2.15
N GLY A 16 12.30 -3.26 -2.31
CA GLY A 16 13.48 -2.63 -1.71
C GLY A 16 13.77 -1.25 -2.27
N THR A 17 14.79 -0.62 -1.72
CA THR A 17 15.26 0.68 -2.18
C THR A 17 16.40 0.52 -3.20
N VAL A 18 16.72 1.61 -3.90
CA VAL A 18 17.93 1.69 -4.75
C VAL A 18 19.17 1.41 -3.90
N LEU A 19 19.26 2.04 -2.71
CA LEU A 19 20.38 1.83 -1.80
C LEU A 19 20.53 0.36 -1.36
N ASN A 20 19.42 -0.33 -1.09
CA ASN A 20 19.46 -1.76 -0.78
C ASN A 20 20.08 -2.58 -1.89
N SER A 21 19.74 -2.29 -3.15
CA SER A 21 20.34 -2.96 -4.30
C SER A 21 21.81 -2.65 -4.45
N LEU A 22 22.23 -1.41 -4.18
CA LEU A 22 23.64 -0.99 -4.23
C LEU A 22 24.48 -1.65 -3.13
N VAL A 23 23.96 -1.72 -1.91
CA VAL A 23 24.62 -2.40 -0.78
C VAL A 23 24.72 -3.91 -1.03
N HIS A 24 23.64 -4.54 -1.52
CA HIS A 24 23.64 -5.97 -1.85
C HIS A 24 24.71 -6.30 -2.91
N ASN A 25 24.87 -5.44 -3.89
CA ASN A 25 25.88 -5.62 -4.94
C ASN A 25 27.28 -5.08 -4.54
N GLN A 26 27.52 -4.78 -3.26
CA GLN A 26 28.78 -4.30 -2.72
C GLN A 26 29.32 -3.01 -3.40
N LYS A 27 28.40 -2.20 -3.95
CA LYS A 27 28.74 -0.88 -4.51
C LYS A 27 28.93 0.14 -3.41
N TYR A 28 28.13 0.01 -2.33
CA TYR A 28 28.25 0.80 -1.12
C TYR A 28 28.34 -0.11 0.11
N PRO A 29 28.99 0.34 1.18
CA PRO A 29 29.03 -0.40 2.44
C PRO A 29 27.68 -0.36 3.15
N GLU A 30 27.47 -1.24 4.13
CA GLU A 30 26.30 -1.24 5.02
C GLU A 30 26.18 0.10 5.77
N PRO A 31 25.13 0.89 5.57
CA PRO A 31 25.01 2.24 6.14
C PRO A 31 25.04 2.26 7.67
N TYR A 32 24.49 1.24 8.31
CA TYR A 32 24.42 1.18 9.78
C TYR A 32 25.72 0.73 10.47
N TYR A 33 26.75 0.41 9.71
CA TYR A 33 28.00 -0.03 10.31
C TYR A 33 28.97 1.16 10.49
N GLY A 34 29.37 1.41 11.74
CA GLY A 34 30.37 2.41 12.08
C GLY A 34 30.01 3.82 11.60
N ILE A 35 30.86 4.39 10.77
CA ILE A 35 30.68 5.75 10.21
C ILE A 35 30.18 5.77 8.77
N ASN A 36 29.78 4.62 8.21
CA ASN A 36 29.52 4.50 6.79
C ASN A 36 28.44 5.47 6.28
N ASN A 37 27.42 5.77 7.10
CA ASN A 37 26.35 6.73 6.74
C ASN A 37 26.71 8.20 7.08
N LYS A 38 27.88 8.47 7.64
CA LYS A 38 28.29 9.85 7.91
C LYS A 38 28.80 10.53 6.64
N ILE A 39 28.48 11.81 6.47
CA ILE A 39 28.92 12.61 5.32
C ILE A 39 30.43 12.63 5.21
N GLU A 40 31.12 12.78 6.33
CA GLU A 40 32.58 12.85 6.40
C GLU A 40 33.27 11.58 5.88
N SER A 41 32.58 10.44 5.93
CA SER A 41 33.13 9.18 5.44
C SER A 41 33.29 9.17 3.92
N LYS A 42 32.44 9.91 3.21
CA LYS A 42 32.35 9.93 1.73
C LYS A 42 32.14 8.54 1.10
N LEU A 43 31.71 7.56 1.89
CA LEU A 43 31.51 6.18 1.43
C LEU A 43 30.21 5.99 0.70
N ILE A 44 29.17 6.76 1.07
CA ILE A 44 27.87 6.80 0.39
C ILE A 44 27.68 8.24 -0.10
N PRO A 45 27.57 8.48 -1.41
CA PRO A 45 27.41 9.81 -1.97
C PRO A 45 26.16 10.51 -1.48
N ASP A 46 26.21 11.80 -1.26
CA ASP A 46 25.05 12.62 -0.95
C ASP A 46 24.42 13.17 -2.23
N ILE A 47 23.09 13.14 -2.34
CA ILE A 47 22.38 13.63 -3.53
C ILE A 47 22.60 15.14 -3.73
N SER A 48 22.83 15.89 -2.68
CA SER A 48 23.14 17.31 -2.76
C SER A 48 24.46 17.61 -3.48
N GLU A 49 25.41 16.65 -3.40
CA GLU A 49 26.73 16.77 -4.05
C GLU A 49 26.72 16.16 -5.46
N THR A 50 25.99 15.08 -5.67
CA THR A 50 26.01 14.32 -6.93
C THR A 50 24.91 14.70 -7.92
N GLY A 51 23.85 15.38 -7.44
CA GLY A 51 22.74 15.81 -8.26
C GLY A 51 21.70 14.72 -8.54
N ARG A 52 20.62 15.12 -9.17
CA ARG A 52 19.44 14.26 -9.41
C ARG A 52 19.71 13.11 -10.36
N ASP A 53 20.48 13.33 -11.41
CA ASP A 53 20.72 12.32 -12.44
C ASP A 53 21.44 11.12 -11.88
N PHE A 54 22.31 11.32 -10.91
CA PHE A 54 23.04 10.25 -10.22
C PHE A 54 22.08 9.29 -9.47
N TYR A 55 20.97 9.78 -8.91
CA TYR A 55 19.98 8.98 -8.18
C TYR A 55 18.76 8.60 -9.03
N THR A 56 18.81 8.81 -10.34
CA THR A 56 17.79 8.34 -11.28
C THR A 56 18.14 6.94 -11.77
N TYR A 57 17.34 5.95 -11.44
CA TYR A 57 17.63 4.54 -11.71
C TYR A 57 16.55 3.88 -12.54
N TRP A 58 16.97 2.97 -13.40
CA TRP A 58 16.10 2.08 -14.15
C TRP A 58 16.08 0.69 -13.52
N PHE A 59 14.89 0.20 -13.24
CA PHE A 59 14.63 -1.20 -12.94
C PHE A 59 14.05 -1.87 -14.18
N ARG A 60 14.44 -3.11 -14.44
CA ARG A 60 13.93 -3.86 -15.57
C ARG A 60 13.82 -5.34 -15.23
N THR A 61 12.72 -5.96 -15.70
CA THR A 61 12.55 -7.41 -15.66
C THR A 61 11.79 -7.89 -16.88
N ASP A 62 12.00 -9.14 -17.24
CA ASP A 62 11.16 -9.86 -18.18
C ASP A 62 10.12 -10.66 -17.40
N PHE A 63 8.90 -10.73 -17.93
CA PHE A 63 7.80 -11.48 -17.31
C PHE A 63 6.94 -12.15 -18.38
N SER A 64 6.25 -13.21 -18.00
CA SER A 64 5.32 -13.93 -18.87
C SER A 64 3.88 -13.70 -18.44
N VAL A 65 3.00 -13.51 -19.41
CA VAL A 65 1.56 -13.41 -19.15
C VAL A 65 0.94 -14.79 -19.41
N PRO A 66 0.25 -15.39 -18.41
CA PRO A 66 -0.33 -16.73 -18.56
C PRO A 66 -1.36 -16.81 -19.69
N GLN A 67 -1.43 -17.93 -20.37
CA GLN A 67 -2.47 -18.19 -21.41
C GLN A 67 -3.91 -18.09 -20.85
N SER A 68 -4.12 -18.36 -19.57
CA SER A 68 -5.40 -18.22 -18.90
C SER A 68 -5.92 -16.78 -18.81
N PHE A 69 -5.07 -15.79 -19.15
CA PHE A 69 -5.44 -14.37 -19.21
C PHE A 69 -6.00 -13.95 -20.57
N LYS A 70 -5.94 -14.84 -21.58
CA LYS A 70 -6.49 -14.55 -22.93
C LYS A 70 -7.96 -14.14 -22.88
N GLY A 71 -8.26 -12.98 -23.48
CA GLY A 71 -9.62 -12.42 -23.51
C GLY A 71 -10.10 -11.78 -22.21
N LYS A 72 -9.18 -11.54 -21.27
CA LYS A 72 -9.43 -10.82 -20.02
C LYS A 72 -8.72 -9.47 -20.03
N THR A 73 -9.11 -8.58 -19.14
CA THR A 73 -8.36 -7.38 -18.82
C THR A 73 -7.16 -7.75 -17.94
N VAL A 74 -5.97 -7.38 -18.37
CA VAL A 74 -4.72 -7.68 -17.65
C VAL A 74 -4.25 -6.45 -16.91
N TRP A 75 -4.08 -6.58 -15.61
CA TRP A 75 -3.70 -5.51 -14.71
C TRP A 75 -2.26 -5.69 -14.21
N LEU A 76 -1.47 -4.63 -14.30
CA LEU A 76 -0.23 -4.48 -13.57
C LEU A 76 -0.52 -3.66 -12.30
N GLN A 77 -0.37 -4.27 -11.14
CA GLN A 77 -0.56 -3.61 -9.84
C GLN A 77 0.80 -3.30 -9.22
N LEU A 78 0.97 -2.04 -8.82
CA LEU A 78 2.13 -1.55 -8.10
C LEU A 78 1.67 -1.10 -6.70
N ASP A 79 2.12 -1.77 -5.66
CA ASP A 79 1.67 -1.52 -4.29
C ASP A 79 2.38 -0.35 -3.61
N GLY A 80 3.49 0.11 -4.18
CA GLY A 80 4.19 1.29 -3.70
C GLY A 80 5.57 1.50 -4.33
N ILE A 81 5.77 2.69 -4.84
CA ILE A 81 7.06 3.19 -5.34
C ILE A 81 7.39 4.49 -4.60
N ASN A 82 8.58 4.62 -4.09
CA ASN A 82 9.04 5.83 -3.46
C ASN A 82 10.01 6.55 -4.40
N TYR A 83 9.70 7.66 -4.97
CA TYR A 83 8.50 8.52 -4.80
C TYR A 83 7.84 8.80 -6.15
N ARG A 84 8.64 9.12 -7.19
CA ARG A 84 8.20 9.40 -8.56
C ARG A 84 8.80 8.40 -9.54
N ALA A 85 7.97 7.87 -10.42
CA ALA A 85 8.41 6.90 -11.41
C ALA A 85 7.63 6.99 -12.72
N GLU A 86 8.25 6.52 -13.78
CA GLU A 86 7.62 6.19 -15.05
C GLU A 86 7.58 4.69 -15.22
N VAL A 87 6.43 4.16 -15.62
CA VAL A 87 6.19 2.73 -15.80
C VAL A 87 6.02 2.42 -17.28
N TRP A 88 6.87 1.54 -17.79
CA TRP A 88 6.96 1.18 -19.21
C TRP A 88 6.74 -0.31 -19.40
N VAL A 89 5.83 -0.69 -20.30
CA VAL A 89 5.62 -2.08 -20.71
C VAL A 89 5.86 -2.20 -22.21
N ASN A 90 6.74 -3.13 -22.61
CA ASN A 90 7.10 -3.37 -23.99
C ASN A 90 7.46 -2.09 -24.79
N GLY A 91 8.05 -1.10 -24.12
CA GLY A 91 8.48 0.17 -24.72
C GLY A 91 7.43 1.28 -24.73
N ASN A 92 6.26 1.05 -24.21
CA ASN A 92 5.21 2.06 -24.09
C ASN A 92 5.17 2.61 -22.66
N LEU A 93 5.19 3.94 -22.51
CA LEU A 93 4.94 4.62 -21.24
C LEU A 93 3.46 4.52 -20.91
N LEU A 94 3.12 3.88 -19.81
CA LEU A 94 1.73 3.62 -19.43
C LEU A 94 1.26 4.42 -18.22
N SER A 95 2.15 4.70 -17.28
CA SER A 95 1.81 5.45 -16.08
C SER A 95 2.97 6.27 -15.57
N THR A 96 2.63 7.36 -14.87
CA THR A 96 3.55 8.17 -14.07
C THR A 96 3.05 8.20 -12.63
N ILE A 97 3.85 7.68 -11.71
CA ILE A 97 3.52 7.62 -10.29
C ILE A 97 4.14 8.81 -9.58
N ASN A 98 3.41 9.39 -8.63
CA ASN A 98 3.90 10.47 -7.79
C ASN A 98 3.31 10.34 -6.39
N GLY A 99 3.96 9.58 -5.52
CA GLY A 99 3.54 9.37 -4.13
C GLY A 99 3.92 7.99 -3.59
N MET A 100 4.52 7.96 -2.40
CA MET A 100 5.06 6.75 -1.80
C MET A 100 3.99 5.70 -1.43
N PHE A 101 2.81 6.14 -1.05
CA PHE A 101 1.73 5.29 -0.51
C PHE A 101 0.58 5.09 -1.51
N ILE A 102 0.82 5.38 -2.79
CA ILE A 102 -0.15 5.16 -3.86
C ILE A 102 -0.02 3.73 -4.36
N GLN A 103 -1.15 3.02 -4.39
CA GLN A 103 -1.31 1.81 -5.19
C GLN A 103 -1.77 2.23 -6.59
N ASP A 104 -1.08 1.78 -7.61
CA ASP A 104 -1.44 2.03 -9.01
C ASP A 104 -1.87 0.73 -9.69
N TYR A 105 -2.90 0.82 -10.52
CA TYR A 105 -3.50 -0.31 -11.24
C TYR A 105 -3.56 0.05 -12.73
N ILE A 106 -2.59 -0.43 -13.47
CA ILE A 106 -2.42 -0.09 -14.88
C ILE A 106 -3.05 -1.19 -15.74
N ASP A 107 -4.00 -0.83 -16.61
CA ASP A 107 -4.49 -1.72 -17.65
C ASP A 107 -3.40 -1.88 -18.71
N VAL A 108 -2.84 -3.09 -18.78
CA VAL A 108 -1.78 -3.43 -19.72
C VAL A 108 -2.24 -4.35 -20.86
N THR A 109 -3.55 -4.57 -20.97
CA THR A 109 -4.15 -5.55 -21.88
C THR A 109 -3.65 -5.42 -23.33
N ASP A 110 -3.66 -4.21 -23.86
CA ASP A 110 -3.26 -3.94 -25.24
C ASP A 110 -1.75 -3.87 -25.45
N PHE A 111 -0.97 -3.92 -24.38
CA PHE A 111 0.47 -3.73 -24.38
C PHE A 111 1.26 -4.99 -24.09
N VAL A 112 0.59 -6.07 -23.68
CA VAL A 112 1.23 -7.35 -23.36
C VAL A 112 0.91 -8.42 -24.38
N LYS A 113 1.86 -9.33 -24.57
CA LYS A 113 1.74 -10.52 -25.40
C LYS A 113 1.44 -11.71 -24.51
N ILE A 114 0.25 -12.30 -24.71
CA ILE A 114 -0.20 -13.47 -23.94
C ILE A 114 0.62 -14.71 -24.31
N GLY A 115 1.16 -15.39 -23.30
CA GLY A 115 1.97 -16.61 -23.48
C GLY A 115 3.40 -16.35 -23.97
N GLU A 116 3.80 -15.10 -24.11
CA GLU A 116 5.14 -14.71 -24.53
C GLU A 116 5.85 -13.93 -23.43
N SER A 117 7.14 -13.69 -23.64
CA SER A 117 7.94 -12.81 -22.79
C SER A 117 7.61 -11.35 -23.07
N ASN A 118 7.46 -10.58 -22.02
CA ASN A 118 7.19 -9.15 -22.01
C ASN A 118 8.26 -8.44 -21.17
N GLY A 119 8.56 -7.18 -21.48
CA GLY A 119 9.50 -6.36 -20.72
C GLY A 119 8.78 -5.32 -19.87
N LEU A 120 9.05 -5.30 -18.57
CA LEU A 120 8.69 -4.20 -17.67
C LEU A 120 9.93 -3.36 -17.39
N ALA A 121 9.84 -2.06 -17.56
CA ALA A 121 10.87 -1.12 -17.14
C ALA A 121 10.26 0.00 -16.30
N ILE A 122 10.91 0.35 -15.20
CA ILE A 122 10.48 1.40 -14.28
C ILE A 122 11.66 2.34 -14.08
N LYS A 123 11.47 3.61 -14.45
CA LYS A 123 12.44 4.67 -14.19
C LYS A 123 12.04 5.37 -12.90
N ILE A 124 12.90 5.34 -11.91
CA ILE A 124 12.66 5.95 -10.61
C ILE A 124 13.50 7.21 -10.48
N TYR A 125 12.84 8.27 -10.09
CA TYR A 125 13.45 9.57 -9.83
C TYR A 125 13.66 9.79 -8.33
N PRO A 126 14.71 10.52 -7.93
CA PRO A 126 14.83 10.99 -6.57
C PRO A 126 13.73 12.01 -6.25
N VAL A 127 13.61 12.38 -4.98
CA VAL A 127 12.75 13.49 -4.55
C VAL A 127 13.11 14.83 -5.26
N ASP A 128 12.13 15.72 -5.36
CA ASP A 128 12.23 16.87 -6.28
C ASP A 128 13.26 17.93 -5.89
N VAL A 129 13.60 18.05 -4.61
CA VAL A 129 14.50 19.08 -4.11
C VAL A 129 15.73 18.44 -3.47
N PRO A 130 16.78 18.13 -4.24
CA PRO A 130 18.05 17.67 -3.70
C PRO A 130 18.82 18.88 -3.15
N GLY A 131 18.52 19.39 -2.01
CA GLY A 131 19.28 20.47 -1.41
C GLY A 131 20.61 20.00 -0.83
N SER A 132 21.37 20.90 -0.23
CA SER A 132 22.54 20.57 0.59
C SER A 132 22.13 20.17 1.98
N ALA A 133 22.80 19.17 2.56
CA ALA A 133 22.73 18.92 3.98
C ALA A 133 23.21 20.19 4.73
N LYS A 134 22.40 20.69 5.65
CA LYS A 134 22.83 21.82 6.48
C LYS A 134 23.68 21.33 7.63
N PRO A 135 24.74 22.05 7.99
CA PRO A 135 25.49 21.74 9.19
C PRO A 135 24.58 21.82 10.43
N LYS A 136 24.94 21.10 11.44
CA LYS A 136 24.25 21.05 12.72
C LYS A 136 24.01 22.46 13.26
N SER A 137 22.75 22.86 13.35
CA SER A 137 22.39 24.22 13.75
C SER A 137 21.98 24.36 15.21
N TRP A 138 21.60 23.26 15.89
CA TRP A 138 21.13 23.30 17.26
C TRP A 138 21.17 21.92 17.93
N GLY A 139 21.87 21.86 19.02
CA GLY A 139 21.93 20.73 19.93
C GLY A 139 22.25 19.39 19.29
N ALA A 140 21.52 18.38 19.69
CA ALA A 140 21.65 17.03 19.22
C ALA A 140 20.97 16.78 17.85
N ALA A 141 20.19 17.70 17.35
CA ALA A 141 19.39 17.53 16.13
C ALA A 141 20.23 17.44 14.85
N GLY A 142 21.44 17.27 14.83
CA GLY A 142 22.31 16.91 13.72
C GLY A 142 21.91 17.39 12.32
N GLU A 143 22.44 16.75 11.34
CA GLU A 143 22.15 16.98 9.93
C GLU A 143 20.94 16.13 9.50
N PHE A 144 20.07 16.71 8.71
CA PHE A 144 18.95 15.98 8.10
C PHE A 144 19.38 15.47 6.72
N HIS A 145 19.98 14.31 6.69
CA HIS A 145 20.53 13.73 5.46
C HIS A 145 19.50 13.48 4.37
N ASN A 146 18.27 13.16 4.76
CA ASN A 146 17.17 12.94 3.82
C ASN A 146 16.38 14.21 3.49
N GLY A 147 16.66 15.31 4.14
CA GLY A 147 15.91 16.56 3.98
C GLY A 147 16.40 17.46 2.84
N GLY A 148 17.40 17.07 2.08
CA GLY A 148 17.98 17.93 1.07
C GLY A 148 18.53 19.22 1.70
N ASN A 149 17.94 20.35 1.42
CA ASN A 149 18.35 21.66 1.94
C ASN A 149 18.17 21.86 3.47
N GLY A 150 17.99 20.78 4.22
CA GLY A 150 17.67 20.80 5.66
C GLY A 150 16.19 21.04 5.96
N ASN A 151 15.34 21.02 4.95
CA ASN A 151 13.90 21.13 5.10
C ASN A 151 13.24 19.75 4.95
N ILE A 152 12.93 19.13 6.07
CA ILE A 152 12.28 17.82 6.13
C ILE A 152 10.96 17.83 5.35
N GLY A 153 10.17 18.89 5.45
CA GLY A 153 8.86 18.97 4.82
C GLY A 153 8.87 18.92 3.29
N LEU A 154 9.99 19.25 2.65
CA LEU A 154 10.08 19.25 1.19
C LEU A 154 10.48 17.90 0.59
N ASN A 155 11.28 17.12 1.28
CA ASN A 155 11.91 15.94 0.70
C ASN A 155 11.60 14.63 1.43
N THR A 156 10.97 14.70 2.59
CA THR A 156 10.67 13.51 3.37
C THR A 156 9.36 12.88 2.90
N THR A 157 9.44 11.68 2.36
CA THR A 157 8.28 10.89 1.93
C THR A 157 7.75 10.02 3.05
N MET A 158 8.63 9.61 3.98
CA MET A 158 8.31 8.89 5.20
C MET A 158 9.19 9.42 6.33
N LEU A 159 8.58 9.96 7.37
CA LEU A 159 9.31 10.66 8.44
C LEU A 159 10.37 9.78 9.12
N MET A 160 10.09 8.52 9.34
CA MET A 160 11.04 7.59 9.96
C MET A 160 12.37 7.43 9.21
N THR A 161 12.42 7.79 7.92
CA THR A 161 13.64 7.66 7.11
C THR A 161 14.64 8.78 7.33
N VAL A 162 14.26 9.84 8.05
CA VAL A 162 15.15 10.95 8.44
C VAL A 162 15.61 10.87 9.90
N GLY A 163 15.26 9.78 10.58
CA GLY A 163 15.48 9.60 12.00
C GLY A 163 14.22 9.94 12.80
N TRP A 164 13.82 9.00 13.65
CA TRP A 164 12.65 9.18 14.51
C TRP A 164 12.96 10.07 15.71
N ASP A 165 14.12 9.85 16.31
CA ASP A 165 14.62 10.64 17.42
C ASP A 165 15.67 11.61 16.89
N PHE A 166 15.41 12.90 17.05
CA PHE A 166 16.36 13.95 16.64
C PHE A 166 17.70 13.92 17.39
N THR A 167 17.84 13.05 18.38
CA THR A 167 19.10 12.81 19.07
C THR A 167 20.03 11.85 18.31
N PHE A 168 19.52 11.07 17.36
CA PHE A 168 20.27 10.11 16.58
C PHE A 168 20.43 10.56 15.12
N MET A 169 21.59 10.33 14.57
CA MET A 169 21.90 10.60 13.16
C MET A 169 21.73 9.31 12.33
N ASP A 170 20.55 8.75 12.37
CA ASP A 170 20.22 7.48 11.74
C ASP A 170 19.47 7.62 10.40
N GLY A 171 19.25 8.83 9.94
CA GLY A 171 18.63 9.09 8.64
C GLY A 171 19.45 8.54 7.47
N ILE A 172 18.77 8.00 6.48
CA ILE A 172 19.40 7.43 5.28
C ILE A 172 19.47 8.48 4.17
N ARG A 173 20.63 8.67 3.59
CA ARG A 173 20.95 9.79 2.71
C ARG A 173 20.36 9.71 1.30
N ASP A 174 20.03 8.53 0.82
CA ASP A 174 19.48 8.32 -0.54
C ASP A 174 17.96 8.54 -0.64
N ARG A 175 17.31 8.96 0.43
CA ARG A 175 15.88 9.22 0.56
C ARG A 175 15.00 7.98 0.35
N ASN A 176 15.57 6.79 0.41
CA ASN A 176 14.89 5.52 0.25
C ASN A 176 14.05 5.41 -1.04
N THR A 177 14.51 6.00 -2.13
CA THR A 177 13.89 5.84 -3.43
C THR A 177 13.94 4.37 -3.88
N GLY A 178 12.89 3.90 -4.52
CA GLY A 178 12.86 2.51 -4.99
C GLY A 178 11.46 1.92 -5.09
N ILE A 179 11.41 0.65 -5.47
CA ILE A 179 10.19 -0.17 -5.51
C ILE A 179 10.08 -0.86 -4.15
N TRP A 180 9.49 -0.17 -3.17
CA TRP A 180 9.54 -0.62 -1.79
C TRP A 180 8.42 -1.58 -1.39
N LYS A 181 7.45 -1.80 -2.30
CA LYS A 181 6.39 -2.82 -2.17
C LYS A 181 6.31 -3.69 -3.41
N ASN A 182 5.40 -4.67 -3.40
CA ASN A 182 5.26 -5.66 -4.45
C ASN A 182 4.75 -5.06 -5.77
N ILE A 183 5.13 -5.71 -6.85
CA ILE A 183 4.52 -5.56 -8.16
C ILE A 183 3.91 -6.90 -8.52
N SER A 184 2.65 -6.90 -8.96
CA SER A 184 1.93 -8.11 -9.32
C SER A 184 1.17 -7.96 -10.63
N LEU A 185 0.89 -9.10 -11.26
CA LEU A 185 0.08 -9.19 -12.48
C LEU A 185 -1.14 -10.07 -12.20
N TYR A 186 -2.32 -9.58 -12.54
CA TYR A 186 -3.56 -10.35 -12.42
C TYR A 186 -4.50 -10.03 -13.57
N ALA A 187 -5.59 -10.79 -13.69
CA ALA A 187 -6.56 -10.57 -14.75
C ALA A 187 -7.99 -10.65 -14.25
N THR A 188 -8.83 -9.76 -14.76
CA THR A 188 -10.27 -9.75 -14.53
C THR A 188 -11.04 -9.93 -15.82
N GLY A 189 -12.36 -10.17 -15.72
CA GLY A 189 -13.25 -9.99 -16.87
C GLY A 189 -13.42 -8.51 -17.21
N ARG A 190 -14.60 -8.19 -17.79
CA ARG A 190 -14.91 -6.83 -18.26
C ARG A 190 -15.11 -5.78 -17.16
N VAL A 191 -15.27 -6.19 -15.90
CA VAL A 191 -15.41 -5.31 -14.72
C VAL A 191 -14.51 -5.84 -13.63
N ALA A 192 -13.81 -4.94 -12.96
CA ALA A 192 -12.97 -5.24 -11.80
C ALA A 192 -13.62 -4.74 -10.51
N LEU A 193 -13.25 -5.38 -9.38
CA LEU A 193 -13.59 -4.97 -8.02
C LEU A 193 -12.34 -4.54 -7.25
N ARG A 194 -12.42 -3.43 -6.52
CA ARG A 194 -11.33 -2.94 -5.67
C ARG A 194 -11.84 -2.41 -4.35
N HIS A 195 -10.96 -2.39 -3.36
CA HIS A 195 -11.16 -1.71 -2.08
C HIS A 195 -12.48 -2.06 -1.37
N PRO A 196 -12.78 -3.36 -1.14
CA PRO A 196 -13.95 -3.73 -0.36
C PRO A 196 -13.85 -3.18 1.05
N PHE A 197 -14.92 -2.56 1.52
CA PHE A 197 -14.99 -1.93 2.83
C PHE A 197 -16.32 -2.22 3.51
N VAL A 198 -16.28 -2.45 4.84
CA VAL A 198 -17.48 -2.64 5.66
C VAL A 198 -17.47 -1.63 6.79
N LYS A 199 -18.55 -0.86 6.91
CA LYS A 199 -18.81 0.04 8.01
C LYS A 199 -19.88 -0.57 8.90
N SER A 200 -19.57 -0.73 10.20
CA SER A 200 -20.49 -1.24 11.21
C SER A 200 -21.04 -0.10 12.06
N GLU A 201 -22.33 -0.09 12.30
CA GLU A 201 -23.00 0.79 13.26
C GLU A 201 -23.72 -0.08 14.30
N LEU A 202 -23.35 0.07 15.57
CA LEU A 202 -23.91 -0.73 16.66
C LEU A 202 -25.03 0.00 17.37
N ARG A 203 -26.13 -0.71 17.69
CA ARG A 203 -27.25 -0.19 18.46
C ARG A 203 -26.83 0.00 19.92
N LYS A 204 -26.98 1.22 20.42
CA LYS A 204 -26.72 1.56 21.83
C LYS A 204 -27.98 1.45 22.65
N PRO A 205 -27.87 1.18 23.97
CA PRO A 205 -26.62 0.93 24.72
C PRO A 205 -26.18 -0.54 24.73
N ASP A 206 -27.00 -1.45 24.20
CA ASP A 206 -26.88 -2.89 24.43
C ASP A 206 -25.87 -3.57 23.49
N TYR A 207 -25.54 -2.96 22.35
CA TYR A 207 -24.62 -3.51 21.32
C TYR A 207 -25.05 -4.89 20.79
N ASP A 208 -26.34 -5.18 20.85
CA ASP A 208 -26.97 -6.45 20.47
C ASP A 208 -27.42 -6.50 19.02
N GLN A 209 -27.27 -5.40 18.28
CA GLN A 209 -27.57 -5.30 16.86
C GLN A 209 -26.51 -4.48 16.15
N ALA A 210 -26.05 -4.97 14.99
CA ALA A 210 -25.15 -4.28 14.10
C ALA A 210 -25.84 -4.02 12.75
N ARG A 211 -25.62 -2.85 12.20
CA ARG A 211 -26.06 -2.40 10.87
C ARG A 211 -24.84 -2.27 9.99
N GLU A 212 -24.71 -3.15 9.00
CA GLU A 212 -23.54 -3.20 8.14
C GLU A 212 -23.80 -2.47 6.83
N THR A 213 -22.92 -1.54 6.47
CA THR A 213 -22.88 -0.95 5.13
C THR A 213 -21.66 -1.48 4.40
N VAL A 214 -21.88 -2.18 3.30
CA VAL A 214 -20.81 -2.73 2.47
C VAL A 214 -20.61 -1.83 1.26
N SER A 215 -19.35 -1.51 0.94
CA SER A 215 -18.98 -0.78 -0.27
C SER A 215 -17.82 -1.43 -0.99
N VAL A 216 -17.75 -1.25 -2.30
CA VAL A 216 -16.68 -1.73 -3.17
C VAL A 216 -16.61 -0.85 -4.41
N GLU A 217 -15.41 -0.59 -4.90
CA GLU A 217 -15.22 0.06 -6.18
C GLU A 217 -15.45 -0.94 -7.32
N ILE A 218 -16.26 -0.54 -8.27
CA ILE A 218 -16.52 -1.27 -9.52
C ILE A 218 -15.97 -0.46 -10.70
N ILE A 219 -15.16 -1.10 -11.54
CA ILE A 219 -14.37 -0.42 -12.56
C ILE A 219 -14.65 -1.07 -13.92
N ASN A 220 -15.04 -0.24 -14.89
CA ASN A 220 -15.13 -0.64 -16.29
C ASN A 220 -13.93 -0.07 -17.06
N PRO A 221 -12.85 -0.83 -17.27
CA PRO A 221 -11.67 -0.36 -17.99
C PRO A 221 -11.89 -0.20 -19.50
N SER A 222 -13.01 -0.71 -20.00
CA SER A 222 -13.29 -0.78 -21.45
C SER A 222 -13.15 0.57 -22.13
N THR A 223 -12.46 0.57 -23.24
CA THR A 223 -12.36 1.73 -24.16
C THR A 223 -13.53 1.79 -25.15
N SER A 224 -14.40 0.78 -25.19
CA SER A 224 -15.59 0.77 -26.04
C SER A 224 -16.69 1.70 -25.50
N ASN A 225 -17.45 2.36 -26.37
CA ASN A 225 -18.54 3.27 -25.98
C ASN A 225 -19.80 2.52 -25.46
N ARG A 226 -19.71 1.24 -25.14
CA ARG A 226 -20.84 0.45 -24.65
C ARG A 226 -20.99 0.60 -23.15
N VAL A 227 -22.20 0.90 -22.71
CA VAL A 227 -22.59 0.79 -21.31
C VAL A 227 -22.57 -0.69 -20.91
N ILE A 228 -21.91 -1.02 -19.82
CA ILE A 228 -21.90 -2.36 -19.26
C ILE A 228 -22.89 -2.42 -18.10
N SER A 229 -23.81 -3.41 -18.17
CA SER A 229 -24.63 -3.78 -17.02
C SER A 229 -23.95 -4.91 -16.26
N CYS A 230 -23.58 -4.69 -15.00
CA CYS A 230 -22.95 -5.68 -14.17
C CYS A 230 -23.76 -5.93 -12.89
N LYS A 231 -23.74 -7.16 -12.40
CA LYS A 231 -24.37 -7.55 -11.13
C LYS A 231 -23.25 -7.77 -10.10
N VAL A 232 -23.33 -7.07 -8.99
CA VAL A 232 -22.44 -7.29 -7.82
C VAL A 232 -23.24 -8.08 -6.79
N LYS A 233 -22.69 -9.22 -6.38
CA LYS A 233 -23.21 -10.07 -5.31
C LYS A 233 -22.24 -10.06 -4.13
N GLY A 234 -22.78 -9.89 -2.92
CA GLY A 234 -22.05 -10.03 -1.67
C GLY A 234 -22.56 -11.21 -0.85
N GLU A 235 -21.65 -11.81 -0.10
CA GLU A 235 -21.90 -12.89 0.85
C GLU A 235 -21.05 -12.71 2.08
N ILE A 236 -21.68 -12.67 3.27
CA ILE A 236 -20.99 -12.84 4.55
C ILE A 236 -20.92 -14.34 4.82
N VAL A 237 -19.76 -14.91 4.58
CA VAL A 237 -19.55 -16.36 4.54
C VAL A 237 -19.84 -16.99 5.91
N GLY A 238 -20.67 -18.03 5.92
CA GLY A 238 -21.03 -18.74 7.14
C GLY A 238 -22.17 -18.13 7.95
N GLU A 239 -22.69 -16.95 7.56
CA GLU A 239 -23.78 -16.27 8.28
C GLU A 239 -25.11 -16.30 7.50
N ASN A 240 -25.19 -16.99 6.35
CA ASN A 240 -26.35 -17.04 5.44
C ASN A 240 -26.86 -15.65 5.00
N ILE A 241 -25.96 -14.66 4.96
CA ILE A 241 -26.28 -13.29 4.53
C ILE A 241 -25.77 -13.11 3.11
N THR A 242 -26.70 -12.87 2.17
CA THR A 242 -26.37 -12.56 0.78
C THR A 242 -27.17 -11.35 0.33
N PHE A 243 -26.58 -10.56 -0.57
CA PHE A 243 -27.19 -9.40 -1.18
C PHE A 243 -26.65 -9.21 -2.59
N GLU A 244 -27.45 -8.63 -3.48
CA GLU A 244 -27.01 -8.36 -4.84
C GLU A 244 -27.71 -7.13 -5.43
N LYS A 245 -27.02 -6.44 -6.34
CA LYS A 245 -27.53 -5.27 -7.04
C LYS A 245 -26.89 -5.15 -8.41
N THR A 246 -27.67 -4.62 -9.35
CA THR A 246 -27.22 -4.36 -10.71
C THR A 246 -26.80 -2.90 -10.86
N PHE A 247 -25.65 -2.68 -11.48
CA PHE A 247 -25.09 -1.38 -11.77
C PHE A 247 -24.89 -1.22 -13.28
N ARG A 248 -24.96 0.02 -13.73
CA ARG A 248 -24.59 0.40 -15.09
C ARG A 248 -23.33 1.25 -15.02
N LEU A 249 -22.35 0.89 -15.84
CA LEU A 249 -21.07 1.57 -15.94
C LEU A 249 -20.85 2.05 -17.36
N MET A 250 -20.50 3.31 -17.51
CA MET A 250 -20.03 3.88 -18.76
C MET A 250 -18.59 3.44 -19.05
N ARG A 251 -18.09 3.82 -20.21
CA ARG A 251 -16.70 3.64 -20.60
C ARG A 251 -15.76 4.31 -19.60
N GLY A 252 -14.77 3.57 -19.08
CA GLY A 252 -13.77 4.09 -18.15
C GLY A 252 -14.35 4.54 -16.80
N GLU A 253 -15.61 4.21 -16.51
CA GLU A 253 -16.25 4.63 -15.26
C GLU A 253 -15.76 3.79 -14.09
N GLU A 254 -15.37 4.49 -13.05
CA GLU A 254 -15.16 3.97 -11.70
C GLU A 254 -16.28 4.45 -10.79
N LYS A 255 -16.89 3.55 -10.04
CA LYS A 255 -18.03 3.84 -9.18
C LYS A 255 -17.99 3.05 -7.90
N ILE A 256 -18.39 3.66 -6.80
CA ILE A 256 -18.59 2.96 -5.54
C ILE A 256 -19.97 2.30 -5.54
N ALA A 257 -20.01 0.97 -5.51
CA ALA A 257 -21.20 0.18 -5.27
C ALA A 257 -21.42 0.08 -3.75
N THR A 258 -22.56 0.56 -3.29
CA THR A 258 -22.92 0.56 -1.87
C THR A 258 -24.16 -0.28 -1.63
N PHE A 259 -24.14 -1.07 -0.56
CA PHE A 259 -25.22 -1.92 -0.07
C PHE A 259 -25.47 -1.52 1.39
N SER A 260 -26.62 -0.91 1.64
CA SER A 260 -26.99 -0.45 2.97
C SER A 260 -28.07 -1.31 3.61
N PRO A 261 -28.22 -1.33 4.94
CA PRO A 261 -29.25 -2.08 5.62
C PRO A 261 -30.68 -1.59 5.31
N GLU A 262 -30.84 -0.35 4.84
CA GLU A 262 -32.13 0.19 4.38
C GLU A 262 -32.62 -0.48 3.10
N GLU A 263 -31.69 -0.81 2.20
CA GLU A 263 -31.96 -1.50 0.95
C GLU A 263 -31.92 -3.03 1.12
N PHE A 264 -31.06 -3.51 2.02
CA PHE A 264 -30.79 -4.93 2.30
C PHE A 264 -30.93 -5.23 3.80
N PRO A 265 -32.18 -5.47 4.31
CA PRO A 265 -32.40 -5.68 5.75
C PRO A 265 -31.60 -6.84 6.36
N GLN A 266 -31.17 -7.83 5.55
CA GLN A 266 -30.31 -8.92 6.01
C GLN A 266 -28.90 -8.45 6.45
N LEU A 267 -28.51 -7.20 6.14
CA LEU A 267 -27.30 -6.57 6.66
C LEU A 267 -27.48 -6.02 8.08
N ILE A 268 -28.65 -6.23 8.68
CA ILE A 268 -28.89 -6.02 10.12
C ILE A 268 -28.63 -7.35 10.83
N ILE A 269 -27.52 -7.41 11.55
CA ILE A 269 -27.09 -8.61 12.26
C ILE A 269 -27.51 -8.50 13.72
N ASN A 270 -28.37 -9.40 14.17
CA ASN A 270 -28.78 -9.50 15.57
C ASN A 270 -27.80 -10.35 16.35
N SER A 271 -27.51 -9.96 17.59
CA SER A 271 -26.52 -10.60 18.46
C SER A 271 -25.17 -10.86 17.79
N PRO A 272 -24.54 -9.82 17.20
CA PRO A 272 -23.30 -9.98 16.47
C PRO A 272 -22.17 -10.47 17.38
N LYS A 273 -21.27 -11.28 16.83
CA LYS A 273 -20.02 -11.64 17.49
C LYS A 273 -19.08 -10.44 17.42
N LEU A 274 -19.06 -9.62 18.47
CA LEU A 274 -18.26 -8.39 18.50
C LEU A 274 -16.76 -8.70 18.50
N TRP A 275 -16.01 -7.88 17.79
CA TRP A 275 -14.55 -7.86 17.86
C TRP A 275 -14.07 -7.05 19.07
N TRP A 276 -13.12 -7.57 19.80
CA TRP A 276 -12.49 -6.91 20.93
C TRP A 276 -10.97 -6.86 20.79
N PRO A 277 -10.29 -5.85 21.35
CA PRO A 277 -8.84 -5.84 21.44
C PRO A 277 -8.33 -7.01 22.29
N VAL A 278 -7.07 -7.36 22.11
CA VAL A 278 -6.37 -8.35 22.93
C VAL A 278 -6.58 -8.05 24.43
N ASN A 279 -6.84 -9.08 25.23
CA ASN A 279 -7.14 -9.02 26.67
C ASN A 279 -8.47 -8.32 27.05
N LYS A 280 -9.36 -8.04 26.09
CA LYS A 280 -10.69 -7.47 26.35
C LYS A 280 -11.83 -8.37 25.89
N GLY A 281 -11.53 -9.38 25.07
CA GLY A 281 -12.49 -10.33 24.54
C GLY A 281 -11.96 -10.99 23.25
N PRO A 282 -12.80 -11.78 22.58
CA PRO A 282 -12.43 -12.49 21.36
C PRO A 282 -12.28 -11.51 20.18
N GLN A 283 -11.31 -11.78 19.29
CA GLN A 283 -11.11 -11.05 18.04
C GLN A 283 -11.95 -11.68 16.93
N ASN A 284 -13.28 -11.67 17.07
CA ASN A 284 -14.18 -12.24 16.07
C ASN A 284 -14.08 -11.50 14.76
N LEU A 285 -13.93 -12.23 13.66
CA LEU A 285 -13.90 -11.69 12.30
C LEU A 285 -14.95 -12.40 11.45
N TYR A 286 -15.53 -11.66 10.54
CA TYR A 286 -16.43 -12.13 9.50
C TYR A 286 -15.70 -12.09 8.16
N ASP A 287 -15.96 -13.08 7.30
CA ASP A 287 -15.45 -13.15 5.94
C ASP A 287 -16.49 -12.61 4.96
N LEU A 288 -16.15 -11.56 4.24
CA LEU A 288 -16.94 -11.01 3.15
C LEU A 288 -16.36 -11.44 1.80
N LYS A 289 -17.19 -12.01 0.94
CA LYS A 289 -16.89 -12.26 -0.47
C LYS A 289 -17.79 -11.38 -1.33
N LEU A 290 -17.18 -10.63 -2.25
CA LEU A 290 -17.88 -9.88 -3.29
C LEU A 290 -17.51 -10.43 -4.66
N THR A 291 -18.48 -10.58 -5.52
CA THR A 291 -18.32 -11.11 -6.89
C THR A 291 -19.04 -10.20 -7.86
N VAL A 292 -18.41 -9.85 -8.98
CA VAL A 292 -19.06 -9.12 -10.06
C VAL A 292 -19.21 -10.00 -11.28
N SER A 293 -20.38 -9.96 -11.91
CA SER A 293 -20.68 -10.69 -13.14
C SER A 293 -21.29 -9.77 -14.22
N VAL A 294 -21.02 -10.12 -15.46
CA VAL A 294 -21.59 -9.47 -16.66
C VAL A 294 -22.12 -10.55 -17.58
N ASP A 295 -23.37 -10.43 -18.01
CA ASP A 295 -24.06 -11.42 -18.85
C ASP A 295 -24.01 -12.85 -18.25
N GLY A 296 -24.14 -12.94 -16.91
CA GLY A 296 -24.09 -14.19 -16.16
C GLY A 296 -22.69 -14.81 -15.98
N LYS A 297 -21.64 -14.20 -16.52
CA LYS A 297 -20.24 -14.66 -16.36
C LYS A 297 -19.53 -13.86 -15.29
N GLU A 298 -18.89 -14.55 -14.36
CA GLU A 298 -18.04 -13.93 -13.34
C GLU A 298 -16.88 -13.18 -14.02
N CYS A 299 -16.69 -11.93 -13.61
CA CYS A 299 -15.61 -11.07 -14.07
C CYS A 299 -14.51 -10.95 -13.03
N ASP A 300 -14.88 -10.78 -11.77
CA ASP A 300 -13.93 -10.62 -10.68
C ASP A 300 -14.55 -11.04 -9.34
N SER A 301 -13.69 -11.34 -8.38
CA SER A 301 -14.09 -11.68 -7.01
C SER A 301 -13.03 -11.23 -6.02
N VAL A 302 -13.47 -10.51 -4.99
CA VAL A 302 -12.60 -10.05 -3.91
C VAL A 302 -13.10 -10.56 -2.56
N LYS A 303 -12.16 -10.80 -1.65
CA LYS A 303 -12.46 -11.24 -0.28
C LYS A 303 -11.81 -10.29 0.71
N THR A 304 -12.51 -10.00 1.79
CA THR A 304 -11.94 -9.25 2.91
C THR A 304 -12.51 -9.76 4.22
N ARG A 305 -11.79 -9.53 5.32
CA ARG A 305 -12.27 -9.82 6.67
C ARG A 305 -12.56 -8.52 7.39
N PHE A 306 -13.62 -8.51 8.20
CA PHE A 306 -13.97 -7.36 9.01
C PHE A 306 -14.39 -7.77 10.42
N GLY A 307 -14.17 -6.90 11.39
CA GLY A 307 -14.62 -7.09 12.77
C GLY A 307 -15.72 -6.09 13.11
N ILE A 308 -16.84 -6.58 13.61
CA ILE A 308 -17.95 -5.74 14.06
C ILE A 308 -17.58 -5.10 15.39
N ARG A 309 -17.36 -3.80 15.39
CA ARG A 309 -16.99 -3.03 16.57
C ARG A 309 -17.32 -1.56 16.40
N GLU A 310 -17.50 -0.88 17.53
CA GLU A 310 -17.49 0.56 17.60
C GLU A 310 -16.27 1.04 18.39
N ILE A 311 -15.53 2.01 17.83
CA ILE A 311 -14.44 2.69 18.52
C ILE A 311 -14.77 4.17 18.58
N VAL A 312 -14.89 4.71 19.78
CA VAL A 312 -15.12 6.13 20.00
C VAL A 312 -14.10 6.70 20.99
N SER A 313 -13.87 7.99 20.92
CA SER A 313 -13.08 8.70 21.92
C SER A 313 -13.72 10.02 22.28
N ASP A 314 -13.55 10.44 23.51
CA ASP A 314 -13.98 11.77 23.97
C ASP A 314 -12.93 12.41 24.89
N ARG A 315 -13.19 13.63 25.31
CA ARG A 315 -12.37 14.42 26.23
C ARG A 315 -13.22 14.97 27.40
N LYS A 316 -14.23 14.21 27.83
CA LYS A 316 -15.18 14.58 28.89
C LYS A 316 -14.64 14.33 30.30
N THR A 317 -13.32 14.15 30.43
CA THR A 317 -12.64 14.04 31.74
C THR A 317 -12.37 15.42 32.35
N PRO A 318 -12.24 15.54 33.69
CA PRO A 318 -11.94 16.81 34.35
C PRO A 318 -10.67 17.49 33.84
N ASP A 319 -9.62 16.70 33.51
CA ASP A 319 -8.36 17.15 32.96
C ASP A 319 -8.36 17.25 31.45
N LYS A 320 -9.51 17.01 30.79
CA LYS A 320 -9.67 16.98 29.32
C LYS A 320 -8.77 15.98 28.60
N SER A 321 -8.26 14.96 29.28
CA SER A 321 -7.52 13.88 28.66
C SER A 321 -8.44 13.07 27.72
N ARG A 322 -7.85 12.48 26.69
CA ARG A 322 -8.61 11.66 25.72
C ARG A 322 -8.82 10.25 26.26
N VAL A 323 -10.08 9.84 26.30
CA VAL A 323 -10.49 8.49 26.69
C VAL A 323 -11.02 7.76 25.49
N PHE A 324 -10.68 6.49 25.38
CA PHE A 324 -11.13 5.60 24.31
C PHE A 324 -12.12 4.57 24.86
N TYR A 325 -13.09 4.23 24.02
CA TYR A 325 -14.08 3.19 24.30
C TYR A 325 -14.15 2.24 23.11
N VAL A 326 -14.24 0.95 23.39
CA VAL A 326 -14.51 -0.10 22.39
C VAL A 326 -15.81 -0.79 22.82
N ASN A 327 -16.79 -0.82 21.93
CA ASN A 327 -18.11 -1.39 22.19
C ASN A 327 -18.69 -0.89 23.53
N GLY A 328 -18.61 0.42 23.77
CA GLY A 328 -19.09 1.09 24.97
C GLY A 328 -18.23 0.91 26.24
N LYS A 329 -17.22 0.05 26.22
CA LYS A 329 -16.35 -0.17 27.39
C LYS A 329 -15.08 0.67 27.29
N ARG A 330 -14.78 1.38 28.39
CA ARG A 330 -13.56 2.17 28.49
C ARG A 330 -12.33 1.30 28.29
N LEU A 331 -11.42 1.79 27.47
CA LEU A 331 -10.16 1.13 27.16
C LEU A 331 -8.98 1.96 27.66
N PHE A 332 -8.11 1.36 28.46
CA PHE A 332 -6.77 1.88 28.68
C PHE A 332 -5.89 1.37 27.54
N ILE A 333 -5.34 2.29 26.75
CA ILE A 333 -4.45 1.94 25.62
C ILE A 333 -3.08 1.54 26.19
N ARG A 334 -2.67 0.33 25.89
CA ARG A 334 -1.30 -0.18 26.10
C ARG A 334 -0.69 -0.39 24.73
N GLY A 335 0.46 0.20 24.50
CA GLY A 335 1.11 0.12 23.22
C GLY A 335 2.52 0.69 23.24
N THR A 336 3.18 0.59 22.14
CA THR A 336 4.52 1.16 21.91
C THR A 336 4.56 1.78 20.53
N ASN A 337 5.55 2.61 20.30
CA ASN A 337 5.88 3.06 18.95
C ASN A 337 6.74 1.98 18.29
N TRP A 338 6.30 1.51 17.14
CA TRP A 338 7.09 0.62 16.30
C TRP A 338 7.68 1.43 15.15
N ILE A 339 9.01 1.43 15.08
CA ILE A 339 9.76 2.09 14.01
C ILE A 339 10.33 0.99 13.14
N PRO A 340 9.80 0.80 11.92
CA PRO A 340 10.35 -0.17 11.00
C PRO A 340 11.77 0.24 10.57
N GLU A 341 12.47 -0.69 9.98
CA GLU A 341 13.84 -0.50 9.51
C GLU A 341 13.92 0.63 8.47
N ALA A 342 14.81 1.63 8.71
CA ALA A 342 14.82 2.88 7.94
C ALA A 342 15.21 2.71 6.46
N MET A 343 15.89 1.64 6.08
CA MET A 343 16.18 1.32 4.68
C MET A 343 15.05 0.56 3.98
N LEU A 344 13.90 0.39 4.63
CA LEU A 344 12.75 -0.35 4.11
C LEU A 344 13.06 -1.80 3.70
N ARG A 345 14.04 -2.43 4.35
CA ARG A 345 14.36 -3.86 4.22
C ARG A 345 13.41 -4.68 5.07
N THR A 346 12.16 -4.73 4.68
CA THR A 346 11.12 -5.45 5.43
C THR A 346 10.98 -6.88 4.93
N SER A 347 10.88 -7.84 5.87
CA SER A 347 10.38 -9.18 5.57
C SER A 347 9.24 -9.52 6.51
N ASP A 348 8.34 -10.40 6.08
CA ASP A 348 7.22 -10.85 6.90
C ASP A 348 7.72 -11.56 8.16
N GLU A 349 8.79 -12.35 8.06
CA GLU A 349 9.39 -13.07 9.20
C GLU A 349 9.92 -12.09 10.26
N ARG A 350 10.62 -11.04 9.83
CA ARG A 350 11.16 -10.02 10.74
C ARG A 350 10.03 -9.25 11.40
N THR A 351 9.07 -8.78 10.63
CA THR A 351 7.91 -8.05 11.13
C THR A 351 7.13 -8.90 12.13
N TYR A 352 6.90 -10.18 11.82
CA TYR A 352 6.25 -11.11 12.73
C TYR A 352 7.05 -11.31 14.03
N ALA A 353 8.36 -11.46 13.94
CA ALA A 353 9.23 -11.64 15.11
C ALA A 353 9.19 -10.41 16.03
N GLU A 354 9.28 -9.20 15.47
CA GLU A 354 9.22 -7.92 16.20
C GLU A 354 7.86 -7.75 16.91
N LEU A 355 6.75 -8.00 16.20
CA LEU A 355 5.40 -7.93 16.77
C LEU A 355 5.19 -8.99 17.84
N ARG A 356 5.69 -10.21 17.64
CA ARG A 356 5.63 -11.28 18.63
C ARG A 356 6.40 -10.94 19.89
N TYR A 357 7.60 -10.38 19.74
CA TYR A 357 8.41 -9.91 20.86
C TYR A 357 7.67 -8.84 21.66
N SER A 358 7.14 -7.81 20.99
CA SER A 358 6.37 -6.74 21.63
C SER A 358 5.11 -7.24 22.35
N ARG A 359 4.49 -8.33 21.86
CA ARG A 359 3.34 -8.95 22.52
C ARG A 359 3.73 -9.72 23.78
N GLN A 360 4.94 -10.28 23.84
CA GLN A 360 5.42 -11.10 24.96
C GLN A 360 6.06 -10.27 26.07
N SER A 361 6.45 -9.02 25.81
CA SER A 361 6.96 -8.03 26.77
C SER A 361 5.82 -7.31 27.49
#